data_78d4632d802fad5fc4303f0a29484f3b
#
_entry.id   78d4632d802fad5fc4303f0a29484f3b
#
_cell.length_a   1.000
_cell.length_b   1.000
_cell.length_c   1.000
_cell.angle_alpha   90.00
_cell.angle_beta   90.00
_cell.angle_gamma   90.00
#
_symmetry.space_group_name_H-M   'P 1'
#
loop_
_entity.id
_entity.type
_entity.pdbx_description
1 polymer ?
#
loop_
_entity_poly.entity_id
_entity_poly.type
_entity_poly.pdbx_seq_one_letter_code
_entity_poly.pdbx_strand_id
1 'polypeptide(L)'
;MAKLTDVRDTPEIANGAKVIAVPVKGGTTIYQGALVALDASGYAIPGKKAESLTAVGRAEETVTNTGADGELVIRVARGVFVFDNTATSANKITAAHVLKPCYMEDDHTVTALATGASVAGTVIRVDDEGVAVECGGYIPAAAAAAGVGG
;
A
#
# COMPACT_ATOMS: atom_id res chain seq x y z
N MET A 1 -27.98 11.49 -3.84
CA MET A 1 -27.14 12.59 -4.29
C MET A 1 -27.29 12.78 -5.79
N ALA A 2 -27.53 13.99 -6.20
CA ALA A 2 -27.77 14.23 -7.61
C ALA A 2 -26.45 14.46 -8.35
N LYS A 3 -26.44 14.06 -9.62
CA LYS A 3 -25.28 14.33 -10.48
C LYS A 3 -25.23 15.82 -10.83
N LEU A 4 -24.09 16.26 -11.30
CA LEU A 4 -23.94 17.65 -11.71
C LEU A 4 -24.89 17.98 -12.86
N THR A 5 -25.43 19.18 -12.83
CA THR A 5 -26.26 19.71 -13.90
C THR A 5 -25.63 20.94 -14.54
N ASP A 6 -24.48 21.35 -14.06
CA ASP A 6 -23.72 22.45 -14.61
C ASP A 6 -22.25 22.25 -14.25
N VAL A 7 -21.37 23.10 -14.76
CA VAL A 7 -19.94 23.02 -14.51
C VAL A 7 -19.64 23.23 -13.01
N ARG A 8 -18.55 22.67 -12.55
CA ARG A 8 -18.09 22.84 -11.17
C ARG A 8 -16.63 23.26 -11.19
N ASP A 9 -16.33 24.27 -10.39
CA ASP A 9 -14.96 24.72 -10.22
C ASP A 9 -14.32 23.84 -9.14
N THR A 10 -13.80 22.69 -9.56
CA THR A 10 -13.21 21.72 -8.63
C THR A 10 -11.75 22.09 -8.35
N PRO A 11 -11.41 22.46 -7.10
CA PRO A 11 -10.04 22.87 -6.81
C PRO A 11 -9.05 21.70 -6.96
N GLU A 12 -7.90 22.04 -7.48
CA GLU A 12 -6.77 21.12 -7.50
C GLU A 12 -5.79 21.55 -6.39
N ILE A 13 -5.61 20.71 -5.38
CA ILE A 13 -4.78 21.05 -4.23
C ILE A 13 -3.30 20.83 -4.54
N ALA A 14 -3.00 19.78 -5.27
CA ALA A 14 -1.64 19.44 -5.63
C ALA A 14 -1.62 18.62 -6.89
N ASN A 15 -0.49 18.65 -7.57
CA ASN A 15 -0.31 17.84 -8.77
C ASN A 15 0.32 16.51 -8.36
N GLY A 16 -0.48 15.67 -7.70
CA GLY A 16 -0.02 14.38 -7.18
C GLY A 16 0.61 14.54 -5.80
N ALA A 17 -0.10 14.15 -4.76
CA ALA A 17 0.46 14.18 -3.42
C ALA A 17 1.47 13.06 -3.26
N LYS A 18 2.76 13.42 -3.12
CA LYS A 18 3.81 12.44 -2.92
C LYS A 18 3.84 11.94 -1.48
N VAL A 19 3.62 12.83 -0.52
CA VAL A 19 3.62 12.47 0.90
C VAL A 19 2.27 12.82 1.48
N ILE A 20 1.69 11.87 2.20
CA ILE A 20 0.44 12.10 2.91
C ILE A 20 0.62 11.73 4.37
N ALA A 21 -0.16 12.35 5.24
CA ALA A 21 -0.17 12.04 6.66
C ALA A 21 -1.40 11.18 6.94
N VAL A 22 -1.20 10.05 7.62
CA VAL A 22 -2.29 9.15 7.95
C VAL A 22 -2.30 8.86 9.46
N PRO A 23 -3.49 8.65 10.05
CA PRO A 23 -3.59 8.41 11.48
C PRO A 23 -3.10 7.01 11.82
N VAL A 24 -2.34 6.88 12.90
CA VAL A 24 -1.73 5.61 13.30
C VAL A 24 -2.62 4.90 14.29
N LYS A 25 -2.76 3.60 14.12
CA LYS A 25 -3.52 2.76 15.04
C LYS A 25 -2.86 2.76 16.40
N GLY A 26 -3.68 2.79 17.46
CA GLY A 26 -3.18 2.75 18.83
C GLY A 26 -2.44 1.46 19.11
N GLY A 27 -1.40 1.54 19.94
CA GLY A 27 -0.58 0.40 20.31
C GLY A 27 0.32 -0.13 19.21
N THR A 28 0.63 0.72 18.19
CA THR A 28 1.35 0.29 17.00
C THR A 28 2.62 1.11 16.83
N THR A 29 3.69 0.43 16.44
CA THR A 29 4.94 1.08 16.00
C THR A 29 5.13 0.82 14.52
N ILE A 30 5.39 1.88 13.76
CA ILE A 30 5.73 1.79 12.35
C ILE A 30 7.13 2.37 12.19
N TYR A 31 8.05 1.57 11.67
CA TYR A 31 9.44 2.00 11.51
C TYR A 31 9.65 2.70 10.18
N GLN A 32 10.52 3.68 10.18
CA GLN A 32 10.92 4.38 8.94
C GLN A 32 11.37 3.33 7.92
N GLY A 33 10.89 3.45 6.70
CA GLY A 33 11.21 2.50 5.63
C GLY A 33 10.20 1.37 5.47
N ALA A 34 9.30 1.18 6.42
CA ALA A 34 8.31 0.12 6.35
C ALA A 34 7.24 0.41 5.30
N LEU A 35 6.68 -0.63 4.74
CA LEU A 35 5.47 -0.55 3.92
C LEU A 35 4.30 -0.33 4.87
N VAL A 36 3.60 0.76 4.67
CA VAL A 36 2.47 1.15 5.53
C VAL A 36 1.17 0.80 4.86
N ALA A 37 0.27 0.21 5.61
CA ALA A 37 -1.08 -0.09 5.15
C ALA A 37 -2.11 0.56 6.07
N LEU A 38 -3.31 0.78 5.54
CA LEU A 38 -4.46 1.20 6.34
C LEU A 38 -5.31 -0.03 6.61
N ASP A 39 -5.80 -0.16 7.83
CA ASP A 39 -6.75 -1.21 8.14
C ASP A 39 -8.15 -0.82 7.65
N ALA A 40 -9.14 -1.65 7.90
CA ALA A 40 -10.50 -1.41 7.42
C ALA A 40 -11.13 -0.15 7.99
N SER A 41 -10.61 0.35 9.10
CA SER A 41 -11.08 1.60 9.71
C SER A 41 -10.29 2.82 9.27
N GLY A 42 -9.25 2.63 8.46
CA GLY A 42 -8.45 3.73 7.94
C GLY A 42 -7.27 4.12 8.81
N TYR A 43 -6.86 3.28 9.75
CA TYR A 43 -5.70 3.56 10.60
C TYR A 43 -4.45 2.86 10.07
N ALA A 44 -3.32 3.56 10.14
CA ALA A 44 -2.05 3.06 9.63
C ALA A 44 -1.49 1.97 10.52
N ILE A 45 -1.05 0.90 9.90
CA ILE A 45 -0.38 -0.24 10.54
C ILE A 45 0.80 -0.64 9.65
N PRO A 46 1.78 -1.38 10.17
CA PRO A 46 2.79 -1.98 9.29
C PRO A 46 2.13 -2.97 8.36
N GLY A 47 2.59 -3.02 7.12
CA GLY A 47 2.08 -3.99 6.16
C GLY A 47 2.20 -5.40 6.71
N LYS A 48 1.25 -6.25 6.36
CA LYS A 48 1.25 -7.64 6.78
C LYS A 48 0.37 -8.46 5.85
N LYS A 49 0.45 -9.77 6.00
CA LYS A 49 -0.41 -10.66 5.24
C LYS A 49 -1.79 -10.67 5.90
N ALA A 50 -2.72 -9.96 5.34
CA ALA A 50 -4.10 -9.91 5.80
C ALA A 50 -4.98 -9.36 4.69
N GLU A 51 -6.25 -9.68 4.73
CA GLU A 51 -7.22 -9.14 3.79
C GLU A 51 -7.71 -7.78 4.27
N SER A 52 -8.32 -7.04 3.38
CA SER A 52 -8.98 -5.76 3.68
C SER A 52 -8.04 -4.65 4.12
N LEU A 53 -6.78 -4.73 3.72
CA LEU A 53 -5.82 -3.65 3.94
C LEU A 53 -5.63 -2.84 2.67
N THR A 54 -5.29 -1.56 2.83
CA THR A 54 -4.97 -0.68 1.71
C THR A 54 -3.54 -0.20 1.86
N ALA A 55 -2.67 -0.56 0.92
CA ALA A 55 -1.29 -0.12 0.96
C ALA A 55 -1.19 1.37 0.67
N VAL A 56 -0.37 2.07 1.43
CA VAL A 56 -0.18 3.52 1.27
C VAL A 56 1.16 3.82 0.61
N GLY A 57 2.24 3.28 1.14
CA GLY A 57 3.57 3.55 0.66
C GLY A 57 4.62 3.30 1.73
N ARG A 58 5.70 4.08 1.67
CA ARG A 58 6.84 3.90 2.57
C ARG A 58 6.78 4.91 3.71
N ALA A 59 6.95 4.45 4.94
CA ALA A 59 7.02 5.33 6.11
C ALA A 59 8.23 6.25 6.00
N GLU A 60 8.02 7.55 6.17
CA GLU A 60 9.09 8.55 6.11
C GLU A 60 9.72 8.81 7.49
N GLU A 61 9.15 8.24 8.52
CA GLU A 61 9.60 8.44 9.90
C GLU A 61 9.14 7.25 10.75
N THR A 62 9.73 7.08 11.91
CA THR A 62 9.30 6.06 12.87
C THR A 62 8.31 6.69 13.84
N VAL A 63 7.15 6.06 13.99
CA VAL A 63 6.12 6.54 14.91
C VAL A 63 5.67 5.38 15.79
N THR A 64 5.66 5.62 17.11
CA THR A 64 5.08 4.70 18.08
C THR A 64 3.88 5.39 18.70
N ASN A 65 2.69 4.86 18.45
CA ASN A 65 1.47 5.41 19.04
C ASN A 65 1.06 4.53 20.23
N THR A 66 1.32 5.02 21.43
CA THR A 66 0.96 4.30 22.65
C THR A 66 -0.42 4.71 23.17
N GLY A 67 -1.07 5.65 22.49
CA GLY A 67 -2.38 6.16 22.88
C GLY A 67 -3.51 5.56 22.07
N ALA A 68 -4.54 6.35 21.88
CA ALA A 68 -5.72 5.93 21.15
C ALA A 68 -5.49 5.94 19.64
N ASP A 69 -6.37 5.27 18.90
CA ASP A 69 -6.35 5.26 17.45
C ASP A 69 -6.36 6.70 16.92
N GLY A 70 -5.42 7.01 16.04
CA GLY A 70 -5.38 8.34 15.42
C GLY A 70 -4.80 9.45 16.26
N GLU A 71 -4.34 9.15 17.47
CA GLU A 71 -3.74 10.17 18.33
C GLU A 71 -2.45 10.74 17.73
N LEU A 72 -1.70 9.91 17.03
CA LEU A 72 -0.54 10.35 16.26
C LEU A 72 -0.77 10.08 14.79
N VAL A 73 -0.07 10.83 13.95
CA VAL A 73 -0.09 10.62 12.49
C VAL A 73 1.32 10.27 12.04
N ILE A 74 1.42 9.63 10.86
CA ILE A 74 2.70 9.29 10.26
C ILE A 74 2.70 9.80 8.83
N ARG A 75 3.84 10.34 8.39
CA ARG A 75 4.02 10.75 7.00
C ARG A 75 4.48 9.56 6.19
N VAL A 76 3.80 9.34 5.08
CA VAL A 76 4.04 8.19 4.21
C VAL A 76 4.21 8.68 2.79
N ALA A 77 5.28 8.26 2.14
CA ALA A 77 5.54 8.62 0.75
C ALA A 77 4.91 7.60 -0.19
N ARG A 78 4.28 8.10 -1.23
CA ARG A 78 3.78 7.30 -2.34
C ARG A 78 4.85 7.34 -3.44
N GLY A 79 4.99 6.27 -4.17
CA GLY A 79 6.00 6.23 -5.23
C GLY A 79 6.46 4.81 -5.50
N VAL A 80 7.66 4.68 -6.06
CA VAL A 80 8.22 3.37 -6.39
C VAL A 80 9.35 3.07 -5.41
N PHE A 81 9.22 1.97 -4.67
CA PHE A 81 10.19 1.59 -3.65
C PHE A 81 10.59 0.13 -3.83
N VAL A 82 11.80 -0.20 -3.39
CA VAL A 82 12.32 -1.57 -3.50
C VAL A 82 12.05 -2.30 -2.17
N PHE A 83 11.26 -3.36 -2.25
CA PHE A 83 10.98 -4.24 -1.12
C PHE A 83 11.58 -5.61 -1.39
N ASP A 84 11.68 -6.43 -0.34
CA ASP A 84 12.22 -7.77 -0.48
C ASP A 84 11.24 -8.67 -1.20
N ASN A 85 11.76 -9.57 -2.01
CA ASN A 85 10.96 -10.63 -2.61
C ASN A 85 10.78 -11.76 -1.60
N THR A 86 9.64 -12.42 -1.61
CA THR A 86 9.40 -13.52 -0.67
C THR A 86 10.47 -14.59 -0.79
N ALA A 87 10.79 -15.23 0.32
CA ALA A 87 11.71 -16.36 0.32
C ALA A 87 11.05 -17.66 -0.16
N THR A 88 9.73 -17.69 -0.23
CA THR A 88 9.00 -18.88 -0.65
C THR A 88 9.05 -19.02 -2.17
N SER A 89 9.78 -20.01 -2.66
CA SER A 89 10.03 -20.16 -4.10
C SER A 89 8.76 -20.17 -4.95
N ALA A 90 7.73 -20.86 -4.49
CA ALA A 90 6.50 -20.99 -5.26
C ALA A 90 5.77 -19.66 -5.46
N ASN A 91 6.05 -18.69 -4.60
CA ASN A 91 5.34 -17.41 -4.60
C ASN A 91 6.21 -16.23 -5.02
N LYS A 92 7.43 -16.51 -5.50
CA LYS A 92 8.34 -15.44 -5.89
C LYS A 92 7.80 -14.61 -7.03
N ILE A 93 8.00 -13.33 -6.92
CA ILE A 93 7.71 -12.40 -7.99
C ILE A 93 8.84 -12.51 -9.00
N THR A 94 8.49 -12.63 -10.28
CA THR A 94 9.43 -12.78 -11.37
C THR A 94 9.16 -11.74 -12.44
N ALA A 95 9.97 -11.72 -13.48
CA ALA A 95 9.78 -10.81 -14.60
C ALA A 95 8.40 -10.95 -15.24
N ALA A 96 7.78 -12.10 -15.14
CA ALA A 96 6.43 -12.31 -15.66
C ALA A 96 5.37 -11.49 -14.92
N HIS A 97 5.69 -10.96 -13.74
CA HIS A 97 4.76 -10.19 -12.93
C HIS A 97 4.90 -8.68 -13.13
N VAL A 98 5.79 -8.23 -13.99
CA VAL A 98 5.98 -6.79 -14.24
C VAL A 98 4.68 -6.17 -14.75
N LEU A 99 4.31 -5.04 -14.16
CA LEU A 99 3.07 -4.30 -14.38
C LEU A 99 1.82 -5.02 -13.87
N LYS A 100 2.00 -6.03 -13.05
CA LYS A 100 0.90 -6.73 -12.38
C LYS A 100 0.93 -6.43 -10.88
N PRO A 101 -0.18 -6.62 -10.18
CA PRO A 101 -0.18 -6.39 -8.74
C PRO A 101 0.66 -7.41 -8.00
N CYS A 102 1.26 -6.98 -6.89
CA CYS A 102 1.87 -7.86 -5.92
C CYS A 102 1.23 -7.62 -4.56
N TYR A 103 1.52 -8.50 -3.62
CA TYR A 103 0.77 -8.56 -2.36
C TYR A 103 1.72 -8.44 -1.17
N MET A 104 1.18 -7.97 -0.03
CA MET A 104 1.99 -7.79 1.17
C MET A 104 2.17 -9.11 1.90
N GLU A 105 3.42 -9.44 2.21
CA GLU A 105 3.71 -10.58 3.07
C GLU A 105 4.00 -10.08 4.49
N ASP A 106 4.77 -9.01 4.59
CA ASP A 106 5.01 -8.29 5.84
C ASP A 106 5.34 -6.82 5.49
N ASP A 107 5.91 -6.07 6.42
CA ASP A 107 6.13 -4.64 6.21
C ASP A 107 7.39 -4.31 5.41
N HIS A 108 8.05 -5.31 4.83
CA HIS A 108 9.18 -5.09 3.92
C HIS A 108 9.26 -6.14 2.82
N THR A 109 8.34 -7.11 2.77
CA THR A 109 8.39 -8.22 1.83
C THR A 109 7.10 -8.31 1.04
N VAL A 110 7.24 -8.53 -0.27
CA VAL A 110 6.11 -8.70 -1.19
C VAL A 110 6.15 -10.08 -1.82
N THR A 111 4.99 -10.54 -2.29
CA THR A 111 4.79 -11.88 -2.81
C THR A 111 3.80 -11.86 -3.97
N ALA A 112 3.87 -12.87 -4.82
CA ALA A 112 2.88 -13.07 -5.87
C ALA A 112 1.60 -13.75 -5.33
N LEU A 113 1.63 -14.26 -4.10
CA LEU A 113 0.50 -14.99 -3.53
C LEU A 113 -0.58 -14.02 -3.07
N ALA A 114 -1.72 -14.05 -3.76
CA ALA A 114 -2.85 -13.19 -3.44
C ALA A 114 -3.70 -13.69 -2.29
N THR A 115 -3.74 -15.00 -2.09
CA THR A 115 -4.65 -15.63 -1.12
C THR A 115 -4.37 -15.15 0.30
N GLY A 116 -5.39 -14.60 0.94
CA GLY A 116 -5.29 -14.12 2.33
C GLY A 116 -4.47 -12.86 2.49
N ALA A 117 -4.14 -12.18 1.41
CA ALA A 117 -3.29 -11.00 1.42
C ALA A 117 -3.98 -9.82 0.76
N SER A 118 -3.37 -8.65 0.89
CA SER A 118 -3.85 -7.42 0.24
C SER A 118 -2.80 -6.91 -0.72
N VAL A 119 -3.22 -6.18 -1.73
CA VAL A 119 -2.32 -5.63 -2.75
C VAL A 119 -1.35 -4.65 -2.11
N ALA A 120 -0.06 -4.83 -2.40
CA ALA A 120 0.98 -3.89 -2.00
C ALA A 120 1.15 -2.77 -3.03
N GLY A 121 1.10 -3.10 -4.29
CA GLY A 121 1.28 -2.16 -5.38
C GLY A 121 1.47 -2.88 -6.69
N THR A 122 1.97 -2.16 -7.68
CA THR A 122 2.24 -2.68 -9.02
C THR A 122 3.74 -2.93 -9.15
N VAL A 123 4.10 -4.10 -9.65
CA VAL A 123 5.50 -4.46 -9.87
C VAL A 123 6.05 -3.67 -11.04
N ILE A 124 7.16 -2.96 -10.83
CA ILE A 124 7.81 -2.18 -11.86
C ILE A 124 9.08 -2.87 -12.35
N ARG A 125 9.81 -3.51 -11.43
CA ARG A 125 11.08 -4.17 -11.77
C ARG A 125 11.35 -5.28 -10.75
N VAL A 126 11.99 -6.35 -11.19
CA VAL A 126 12.42 -7.43 -10.33
C VAL A 126 13.89 -7.72 -10.64
N ASP A 127 14.75 -7.69 -9.64
CA ASP A 127 16.17 -7.99 -9.80
C ASP A 127 16.75 -8.50 -8.47
N ASP A 128 18.08 -8.55 -8.39
CA ASP A 128 18.75 -9.09 -7.20
C ASP A 128 18.58 -8.20 -5.98
N GLU A 129 18.25 -6.93 -6.18
CA GLU A 129 18.01 -6.02 -5.06
C GLU A 129 16.63 -6.21 -4.43
N GLY A 130 15.72 -6.79 -5.17
CA GLY A 130 14.37 -7.01 -4.71
C GLY A 130 13.34 -6.68 -5.78
N VAL A 131 12.18 -6.22 -5.33
CA VAL A 131 11.06 -5.90 -6.20
C VAL A 131 10.77 -4.41 -6.08
N ALA A 132 10.86 -3.68 -7.20
CA ALA A 132 10.45 -2.28 -7.23
C ALA A 132 8.92 -2.24 -7.38
N VAL A 133 8.26 -1.65 -6.40
CA VAL A 133 6.79 -1.65 -6.31
C VAL A 133 6.29 -0.21 -6.29
N GLU A 134 5.36 0.08 -7.18
CA GLU A 134 4.69 1.39 -7.17
C GLU A 134 3.54 1.34 -6.17
N CYS A 135 3.65 2.13 -5.11
CA CYS A 135 2.71 2.15 -4.02
C CYS A 135 1.94 3.45 -3.96
N GLY A 136 0.72 3.40 -3.44
CA GLY A 136 -0.06 4.60 -3.18
C GLY A 136 -0.90 5.07 -4.34
N GLY A 137 -0.82 4.40 -5.47
CA GLY A 137 -1.72 4.62 -6.58
C GLY A 137 -2.97 3.77 -6.39
N TYR A 138 -4.01 4.10 -7.14
CA TYR A 138 -5.20 3.28 -7.12
C TYR A 138 -4.94 1.97 -7.85
N ILE A 139 -5.18 0.87 -7.16
CA ILE A 139 -5.09 -0.46 -7.76
C ILE A 139 -6.41 -1.15 -7.50
N PRO A 140 -7.17 -1.45 -8.54
CA PRO A 140 -8.48 -2.03 -8.36
C PRO A 140 -8.37 -3.51 -7.98
N ALA A 141 -8.22 -3.75 -6.70
CA ALA A 141 -8.09 -5.10 -6.19
C ALA A 141 -9.24 -5.98 -6.59
N ALA A 142 -10.39 -5.42 -6.52
CA ALA A 142 -11.54 -6.16 -6.90
C ALA A 142 -11.51 -6.52 -8.36
N ALA A 143 -11.00 -5.63 -9.17
CA ALA A 143 -10.88 -5.91 -10.56
C ALA A 143 -9.88 -7.00 -10.76
N ALA A 144 -8.85 -6.96 -10.00
CA ALA A 144 -7.90 -8.00 -10.11
C ALA A 144 -8.53 -9.31 -9.71
N ALA A 145 -9.35 -9.25 -8.74
CA ALA A 145 -9.95 -10.45 -8.31
C ALA A 145 -11.09 -10.80 -9.14
N ALA A 146 -11.75 -9.95 -9.34
CA ALA A 146 -12.86 -10.24 -9.93
C ALA A 146 -12.69 -10.41 -11.16
N GLY A 147 -11.98 -10.24 -11.05
CA GLY A 147 -12.14 -10.25 -11.90
C GLY A 147 -13.19 -9.91 -12.04
N VAL A 148 -13.25 -9.78 -11.84
CA VAL A 148 -14.00 -9.55 -11.94
C VAL A 148 -14.64 -9.66 -12.46
N GLY A 149 -14.72 -9.87 -12.29
CA GLY A 149 -15.27 -10.05 -12.77
C GLY A 149 -15.73 -9.44 -13.09
N GLY A 150 -15.69 -9.23 -12.99
CA GLY A 150 -16.15 -8.76 -13.31
C GLY A 150 -16.03 -8.62 -13.42
#